data_72cf9db7db4b37e5f561f720617203a1
#
_entry.id   72cf9db7db4b37e5f561f720617203a1
#
_cell.length_a   1.000
_cell.length_b   1.000
_cell.length_c   1.000
_cell.angle_alpha   90.00
_cell.angle_beta   90.00
_cell.angle_gamma   90.00
#
_symmetry.space_group_name_H-M   'P 1'
#
loop_
_entity.id
_entity.type
_entity.pdbx_description
1 polymer ?
#
loop_
_entity_poly.entity_id
_entity_poly.type
_entity_poly.pdbx_seq_one_letter_code
_entity_poly.pdbx_strand_id
1 'polypeptide(L)'
;MAEKFKEQAIIIRQEEIADDIYSMWLRTEEIAAHAKAGQFVSVYCNEGSRLLPRPISICEIDKKDNAIRLVYRKVGKGTEEFSGMHTGGILNITGPLGNGFPKKEKKAFLIGGGIGIPPMLELAKELDCEKQMVLGFRDELFLMDEFREEGEVYVATEDGSAGTEGNVLDAIRENGLTADIIYACGPKPMLAAIKEYAKEKQIECWISMEERMACGIGACLACVCQSKDKDEHRSEERR
;
A
#
# COMPACT_ATOMS: atom_id res chain seq x y z
N MET A 1 -9.52 -18.56 -7.02
CA MET A 1 -9.71 -17.29 -6.29
C MET A 1 -8.95 -17.44 -4.98
N ALA A 2 -8.23 -16.40 -4.53
CA ALA A 2 -7.63 -16.44 -3.19
C ALA A 2 -8.73 -16.55 -2.13
N GLU A 3 -8.47 -17.32 -1.09
CA GLU A 3 -9.39 -17.45 0.03
C GLU A 3 -9.53 -16.09 0.74
N LYS A 4 -10.74 -15.79 1.20
CA LYS A 4 -11.08 -14.54 1.87
C LYS A 4 -11.76 -14.88 3.18
N PHE A 5 -11.30 -14.25 4.23
CA PHE A 5 -11.77 -14.51 5.59
C PHE A 5 -12.41 -13.25 6.16
N LYS A 6 -13.41 -13.45 7.02
CA LYS A 6 -13.96 -12.41 7.87
C LYS A 6 -13.71 -12.80 9.31
N GLU A 7 -12.94 -12.01 10.01
CA GLU A 7 -12.53 -12.32 11.37
C GLU A 7 -12.48 -11.10 12.28
N GLN A 8 -12.39 -11.34 13.58
CA GLN A 8 -12.14 -10.34 14.59
C GLN A 8 -10.64 -10.27 14.86
N ALA A 9 -10.02 -9.16 14.49
CA ALA A 9 -8.61 -8.91 14.73
C ALA A 9 -8.42 -8.14 16.03
N ILE A 10 -7.37 -8.48 16.78
CA ILE A 10 -7.02 -7.82 18.03
C ILE A 10 -5.88 -6.84 17.77
N ILE A 11 -6.02 -5.59 18.16
CA ILE A 11 -4.95 -4.60 18.13
C ILE A 11 -3.88 -4.99 19.14
N ILE A 12 -2.68 -5.33 18.67
CA ILE A 12 -1.55 -5.69 19.54
C ILE A 12 -0.58 -4.52 19.76
N ARG A 13 -0.56 -3.57 18.84
CA ARG A 13 0.20 -2.30 18.94
C ARG A 13 -0.45 -1.25 18.07
N GLN A 14 -0.48 -0.02 18.53
CA GLN A 14 -0.84 1.16 17.74
C GLN A 14 -0.01 2.35 18.18
N GLU A 15 0.46 3.13 17.22
CA GLU A 15 1.24 4.34 17.42
C GLU A 15 1.03 5.32 16.28
N GLU A 16 1.17 6.60 16.56
CA GLU A 16 1.29 7.64 15.56
C GLU A 16 2.76 7.73 15.15
N ILE A 17 3.06 7.55 13.86
CA ILE A 17 4.43 7.48 13.33
C ILE A 17 4.83 8.73 12.55
N ALA A 18 3.88 9.57 12.19
CA ALA A 18 4.00 10.91 11.62
C ALA A 18 2.66 11.63 11.79
N ASP A 19 2.58 12.92 11.50
CA ASP A 19 1.36 13.71 11.69
C ASP A 19 0.17 13.10 10.95
N ASP A 20 -0.88 12.73 11.72
CA ASP A 20 -2.06 12.01 11.25
C ASP A 20 -1.78 10.65 10.56
N ILE A 21 -0.59 10.07 10.70
CA ILE A 21 -0.24 8.75 10.17
C ILE A 21 -0.05 7.75 11.30
N TYR A 22 -0.85 6.72 11.29
CA TYR A 22 -0.92 5.69 12.31
C TYR A 22 -0.44 4.34 11.81
N SER A 23 0.34 3.65 12.63
CA SER A 23 0.75 2.27 12.45
C SER A 23 -0.01 1.40 13.43
N MET A 24 -0.74 0.41 12.93
CA MET A 24 -1.54 -0.52 13.73
C MET A 24 -1.17 -1.96 13.38
N TRP A 25 -0.72 -2.72 14.39
CA TRP A 25 -0.53 -4.16 14.28
C TRP A 25 -1.77 -4.89 14.76
N LEU A 26 -2.27 -5.78 13.92
CA LEU A 26 -3.45 -6.60 14.16
C LEU A 26 -3.08 -8.07 14.20
N ARG A 27 -3.39 -8.75 15.29
CA ARG A 27 -3.36 -10.21 15.33
C ARG A 27 -4.60 -10.74 14.62
N THR A 28 -4.38 -11.65 13.68
CA THR A 28 -5.40 -12.30 12.86
C THR A 28 -5.20 -13.82 12.93
N GLU A 29 -6.18 -14.61 12.52
CA GLU A 29 -6.04 -16.06 12.45
C GLU A 29 -5.62 -16.52 11.05
N GLU A 30 -6.44 -16.26 10.04
CA GLU A 30 -6.26 -16.73 8.67
C GLU A 30 -5.68 -15.66 7.74
N ILE A 31 -5.99 -14.38 7.99
CA ILE A 31 -5.58 -13.30 7.06
C ILE A 31 -4.06 -13.22 6.95
N ALA A 32 -3.33 -13.22 8.05
CA ALA A 32 -1.87 -13.16 8.02
C ALA A 32 -1.23 -14.38 7.31
N ALA A 33 -1.80 -15.57 7.51
CA ALA A 33 -1.30 -16.79 6.88
C ALA A 33 -1.41 -16.77 5.35
N HIS A 34 -2.47 -16.15 4.82
CA HIS A 34 -2.81 -16.15 3.39
C HIS A 34 -2.49 -14.85 2.66
N ALA A 35 -2.15 -13.77 3.39
CA ALA A 35 -1.83 -12.48 2.80
C ALA A 35 -0.52 -12.49 2.00
N LYS A 36 -0.44 -11.57 1.02
CA LYS A 36 0.70 -11.34 0.13
C LYS A 36 0.93 -9.84 -0.04
N ALA A 37 2.13 -9.45 -0.40
CA ALA A 37 2.48 -8.07 -0.69
C ALA A 37 1.55 -7.43 -1.74
N GLY A 38 1.11 -6.20 -1.46
CA GLY A 38 0.21 -5.43 -2.33
C GLY A 38 -1.28 -5.74 -2.14
N GLN A 39 -1.64 -6.64 -1.23
CA GLN A 39 -3.03 -6.85 -0.84
C GLN A 39 -3.47 -5.87 0.25
N PHE A 40 -4.77 -5.83 0.51
CA PHE A 40 -5.39 -4.96 1.49
C PHE A 40 -6.43 -5.72 2.33
N VAL A 41 -6.92 -5.08 3.37
CA VAL A 41 -8.06 -5.54 4.16
C VAL A 41 -9.16 -4.48 4.21
N SER A 42 -10.40 -4.91 4.30
CA SER A 42 -11.54 -4.05 4.62
C SER A 42 -11.74 -4.03 6.13
N VAL A 43 -11.54 -2.87 6.76
CA VAL A 43 -11.68 -2.66 8.21
C VAL A 43 -13.02 -2.01 8.50
N TYR A 44 -13.83 -2.64 9.35
CA TYR A 44 -15.15 -2.15 9.73
C TYR A 44 -15.05 -1.29 10.99
N CYS A 45 -15.80 -0.18 10.98
CA CYS A 45 -15.97 0.64 12.18
C CYS A 45 -16.87 -0.08 13.18
N ASN A 46 -16.63 0.15 14.46
CA ASN A 46 -17.49 -0.37 15.53
C ASN A 46 -18.74 0.51 15.73
N GLU A 47 -18.66 1.77 15.31
CA GLU A 47 -19.78 2.70 15.37
C GLU A 47 -20.79 2.37 14.26
N GLY A 48 -22.00 1.94 14.65
CA GLY A 48 -23.01 1.36 13.76
C GLY A 48 -23.55 2.28 12.66
N SER A 49 -23.33 3.59 12.73
CA SER A 49 -23.71 4.53 11.66
C SER A 49 -22.76 4.51 10.46
N ARG A 50 -21.59 3.86 10.56
CA ARG A 50 -20.54 3.80 9.55
C ARG A 50 -20.54 2.46 8.83
N LEU A 51 -21.50 2.29 7.93
CA LEU A 51 -21.79 1.00 7.30
C LEU A 51 -20.71 0.46 6.35
N LEU A 52 -20.02 1.35 5.62
CA LEU A 52 -18.99 0.91 4.68
C LEU A 52 -17.66 0.69 5.39
N PRO A 53 -16.92 -0.39 5.08
CA PRO A 53 -15.58 -0.60 5.61
C PRO A 53 -14.56 0.34 4.97
N ARG A 54 -13.38 0.45 5.60
CA ARG A 54 -12.22 1.17 5.07
C ARG A 54 -11.24 0.18 4.47
N PRO A 55 -11.01 0.24 3.15
CA PRO A 55 -9.95 -0.54 2.54
C PRO A 55 -8.60 0.08 2.96
N ILE A 56 -7.76 -0.72 3.60
CA ILE A 56 -6.42 -0.32 4.04
C ILE A 56 -5.43 -1.37 3.55
N SER A 57 -4.40 -0.91 2.83
CA SER A 57 -3.33 -1.78 2.33
C SER A 57 -2.55 -2.39 3.49
N ILE A 58 -2.14 -3.64 3.31
CA ILE A 58 -1.25 -4.33 4.23
C ILE A 58 0.17 -3.77 4.03
N CYS A 59 0.76 -3.26 5.10
CA CYS A 59 2.12 -2.72 5.13
C CYS A 59 3.14 -3.83 5.34
N GLU A 60 2.87 -4.74 6.29
CA GLU A 60 3.74 -5.87 6.64
C GLU A 60 2.90 -7.09 7.07
N ILE A 61 3.51 -8.26 6.89
CA ILE A 61 2.90 -9.55 7.23
C ILE A 61 3.87 -10.33 8.12
N ASP A 62 3.49 -10.55 9.37
CA ASP A 62 4.19 -11.44 10.27
C ASP A 62 3.43 -12.77 10.38
N LYS A 63 3.83 -13.74 9.55
CA LYS A 63 3.24 -15.09 9.55
C LYS A 63 3.58 -15.90 10.80
N LYS A 64 4.68 -15.56 11.48
CA LYS A 64 5.12 -16.26 12.68
C LYS A 64 4.23 -15.93 13.88
N ASP A 65 3.91 -14.65 14.02
CA ASP A 65 3.07 -14.17 15.11
C ASP A 65 1.59 -13.99 14.71
N ASN A 66 1.22 -14.46 13.49
CA ASN A 66 -0.11 -14.32 12.91
C ASN A 66 -0.61 -12.87 12.96
N ALA A 67 0.21 -11.94 12.50
CA ALA A 67 -0.10 -10.52 12.55
C ALA A 67 0.07 -9.83 11.20
N ILE A 68 -0.70 -8.78 10.98
CA ILE A 68 -0.52 -7.83 9.87
C ILE A 68 -0.36 -6.43 10.42
N ARG A 69 0.46 -5.63 9.73
CA ARG A 69 0.61 -4.19 10.00
C ARG A 69 -0.18 -3.39 8.98
N LEU A 70 -1.01 -2.50 9.46
CA LEU A 70 -1.71 -1.51 8.67
C LEU A 70 -1.11 -0.14 8.98
N VAL A 71 -0.79 0.63 7.94
CA VAL A 71 -0.40 2.03 8.09
C VAL A 71 -1.40 2.88 7.32
N TYR A 72 -2.02 3.84 7.98
CA TYR A 72 -3.10 4.63 7.43
C TYR A 72 -3.05 6.09 7.87
N ARG A 73 -3.61 6.96 7.04
CA ARG A 73 -3.77 8.38 7.37
C ARG A 73 -5.15 8.63 7.99
N LYS A 74 -5.21 9.42 9.04
CA LYS A 74 -6.45 9.91 9.63
C LYS A 74 -7.02 11.03 8.76
N VAL A 75 -8.01 10.72 7.93
CA VAL A 75 -8.62 11.66 6.96
C VAL A 75 -10.14 11.77 7.08
N GLY A 76 -10.77 10.93 7.90
CA GLY A 76 -12.22 10.95 8.03
C GLY A 76 -12.69 10.12 9.22
N LYS A 77 -13.99 10.19 9.51
CA LYS A 77 -14.59 9.63 10.73
C LYS A 77 -14.25 8.15 11.01
N GLY A 78 -13.99 7.34 9.98
CA GLY A 78 -13.63 5.94 10.20
C GLY A 78 -12.18 5.80 10.65
N THR A 79 -11.25 6.45 9.98
CA THR A 79 -9.83 6.44 10.37
C THR A 79 -9.58 7.23 11.67
N GLU A 80 -10.42 8.23 11.97
CA GLU A 80 -10.46 8.91 13.26
C GLU A 80 -10.88 7.96 14.39
N GLU A 81 -11.93 7.11 14.17
CA GLU A 81 -12.30 6.06 15.12
C GLU A 81 -11.14 5.10 15.37
N PHE A 82 -10.47 4.64 14.30
CA PHE A 82 -9.33 3.73 14.43
C PHE A 82 -8.16 4.36 15.18
N SER A 83 -7.84 5.64 14.93
CA SER A 83 -6.74 6.34 15.62
C SER A 83 -6.96 6.50 17.14
N GLY A 84 -8.22 6.49 17.60
CA GLY A 84 -8.58 6.51 19.00
C GLY A 84 -8.60 5.13 19.69
N MET A 85 -8.34 4.05 18.98
CA MET A 85 -8.32 2.71 19.55
C MET A 85 -6.96 2.39 20.19
N HIS A 86 -6.93 1.40 21.07
CA HIS A 86 -5.74 1.03 21.84
C HIS A 86 -5.51 -0.49 21.78
N THR A 87 -4.34 -0.93 22.20
CA THR A 87 -3.99 -2.34 22.38
C THR A 87 -5.08 -3.07 23.18
N GLY A 88 -5.47 -4.24 22.66
CA GLY A 88 -6.59 -5.04 23.17
C GLY A 88 -7.94 -4.70 22.52
N GLY A 89 -8.02 -3.61 21.75
CA GLY A 89 -9.20 -3.29 20.95
C GLY A 89 -9.47 -4.35 19.88
N ILE A 90 -10.73 -4.53 19.52
CA ILE A 90 -11.17 -5.53 18.53
C ILE A 90 -11.74 -4.81 17.31
N LEU A 91 -11.32 -5.22 16.12
CA LEU A 91 -11.83 -4.77 14.84
C LEU A 91 -12.35 -5.96 14.02
N ASN A 92 -13.52 -5.80 13.41
CA ASN A 92 -13.97 -6.72 12.38
C ASN A 92 -13.24 -6.37 11.07
N ILE A 93 -12.61 -7.35 10.44
CA ILE A 93 -11.89 -7.18 9.19
C ILE A 93 -12.29 -8.26 8.18
N THR A 94 -12.15 -7.94 6.90
CA THR A 94 -12.31 -8.92 5.82
C THR A 94 -11.07 -8.84 4.92
N GLY A 95 -10.45 -9.97 4.66
CA GLY A 95 -9.23 -10.08 3.84
C GLY A 95 -8.69 -11.51 3.73
N PRO A 96 -7.51 -11.67 3.13
CA PRO A 96 -6.83 -10.65 2.32
C PRO A 96 -7.60 -10.37 1.03
N LEU A 97 -7.61 -9.13 0.57
CA LEU A 97 -8.32 -8.68 -0.63
C LEU A 97 -7.32 -8.16 -1.67
N GLY A 98 -7.73 -8.14 -2.95
CA GLY A 98 -6.85 -7.79 -4.06
C GLY A 98 -5.95 -8.96 -4.48
N ASN A 99 -5.16 -8.75 -5.55
CA ASN A 99 -4.36 -9.82 -6.14
C ASN A 99 -2.89 -9.81 -5.70
N GLY A 100 -2.43 -8.74 -5.09
CA GLY A 100 -1.01 -8.51 -4.80
C GLY A 100 -0.19 -8.20 -6.05
N PHE A 101 1.10 -7.95 -5.87
CA PHE A 101 2.03 -7.73 -6.96
C PHE A 101 2.63 -9.06 -7.45
N PRO A 102 2.79 -9.26 -8.77
CA PRO A 102 3.54 -10.39 -9.29
C PRO A 102 5.03 -10.20 -8.99
N LYS A 103 5.63 -11.14 -8.28
CA LYS A 103 7.07 -11.10 -7.99
C LYS A 103 7.87 -11.55 -9.21
N LYS A 104 8.84 -10.75 -9.64
CA LYS A 104 9.74 -11.04 -10.74
C LYS A 104 11.19 -10.77 -10.33
N GLU A 105 12.09 -11.66 -10.69
CA GLU A 105 13.53 -11.55 -10.43
C GLU A 105 14.19 -10.60 -11.45
N LYS A 106 13.86 -9.32 -11.37
CA LYS A 106 14.40 -8.26 -12.21
C LYS A 106 14.83 -7.10 -11.33
N LYS A 107 15.79 -6.31 -11.79
CA LYS A 107 16.14 -5.05 -11.13
C LYS A 107 14.88 -4.16 -11.02
N ALA A 108 14.47 -3.86 -9.81
CA ALA A 108 13.16 -3.27 -9.55
C ALA A 108 13.21 -1.85 -8.99
N PHE A 109 12.33 -0.98 -9.48
CA PHE A 109 11.90 0.19 -8.72
C PHE A 109 10.66 -0.15 -7.90
N LEU A 110 10.73 0.16 -6.59
CA LEU A 110 9.57 0.19 -5.71
C LEU A 110 9.26 1.66 -5.42
N ILE A 111 8.22 2.17 -6.06
CA ILE A 111 7.88 3.60 -5.99
C ILE A 111 6.65 3.78 -5.12
N GLY A 112 6.81 4.46 -3.99
CA GLY A 112 5.74 4.81 -3.07
C GLY A 112 5.52 6.31 -2.99
N GLY A 113 4.26 6.77 -2.93
CA GLY A 113 3.94 8.18 -2.71
C GLY A 113 2.92 8.39 -1.59
N GLY A 114 3.27 9.19 -0.57
CA GLY A 114 2.41 9.45 0.57
C GLY A 114 1.91 8.15 1.23
N ILE A 115 0.60 7.97 1.39
CA ILE A 115 0.05 6.75 2.01
C ILE A 115 0.13 5.50 1.11
N GLY A 116 0.65 5.62 -0.12
CA GLY A 116 1.01 4.49 -0.96
C GLY A 116 2.41 3.91 -0.67
N ILE A 117 3.18 4.51 0.23
CA ILE A 117 4.49 4.02 0.68
C ILE A 117 4.36 2.70 1.47
N PRO A 118 3.48 2.59 2.49
CA PRO A 118 3.37 1.40 3.32
C PRO A 118 3.25 0.07 2.56
N PRO A 119 2.39 -0.10 1.54
CA PRO A 119 2.27 -1.37 0.83
C PRO A 119 3.52 -1.77 0.03
N MET A 120 4.46 -0.87 -0.18
CA MET A 120 5.74 -1.19 -0.82
C MET A 120 6.71 -1.90 0.12
N LEU A 121 6.53 -1.80 1.45
CA LEU A 121 7.46 -2.37 2.42
C LEU A 121 7.43 -3.91 2.39
N GLU A 122 6.24 -4.53 2.45
CA GLU A 122 6.15 -5.99 2.35
C GLU A 122 6.68 -6.49 1.01
N LEU A 123 6.44 -5.76 -0.08
CA LEU A 123 7.00 -6.12 -1.38
C LEU A 123 8.52 -6.02 -1.38
N ALA A 124 9.10 -5.01 -0.71
CA ALA A 124 10.55 -4.89 -0.56
C ALA A 124 11.14 -6.09 0.19
N LYS A 125 10.48 -6.58 1.23
CA LYS A 125 10.88 -7.77 1.99
C LYS A 125 10.78 -9.06 1.17
N GLU A 126 9.72 -9.19 0.37
CA GLU A 126 9.45 -10.41 -0.41
C GLU A 126 10.26 -10.54 -1.71
N LEU A 127 10.82 -9.44 -2.25
CA LEU A 127 11.60 -9.47 -3.48
C LEU A 127 13.08 -9.81 -3.20
N ASP A 128 13.55 -10.91 -3.78
CA ASP A 128 14.96 -11.33 -3.74
C ASP A 128 15.68 -10.90 -5.05
N CYS A 129 15.78 -9.57 -5.26
CA CYS A 129 16.44 -8.99 -6.42
C CYS A 129 17.07 -7.64 -6.09
N GLU A 130 17.90 -7.11 -6.99
CA GLU A 130 18.35 -5.71 -6.89
C GLU A 130 17.13 -4.79 -6.94
N LYS A 131 16.96 -3.99 -5.90
CA LYS A 131 15.80 -3.11 -5.74
C LYS A 131 16.22 -1.74 -5.23
N GLN A 132 15.56 -0.73 -5.74
CA GLN A 132 15.74 0.66 -5.36
C GLN A 132 14.37 1.23 -4.96
N MET A 133 14.25 1.64 -3.71
CA MET A 133 13.03 2.24 -3.18
C MET A 133 13.07 3.74 -3.46
N VAL A 134 12.08 4.24 -4.20
CA VAL A 134 11.93 5.67 -4.50
C VAL A 134 10.66 6.18 -3.82
N LEU A 135 10.84 6.91 -2.73
CA LEU A 135 9.76 7.28 -1.83
C LEU A 135 9.47 8.78 -1.91
N GLY A 136 8.24 9.12 -2.28
CA GLY A 136 7.77 10.50 -2.41
C GLY A 136 6.94 10.91 -1.20
N PHE A 137 7.37 11.96 -0.52
CA PHE A 137 6.68 12.55 0.61
C PHE A 137 6.27 13.98 0.27
N ARG A 138 5.29 14.50 1.00
CA ARG A 138 4.97 15.91 0.94
C ARG A 138 5.98 16.72 1.76
N ASP A 139 6.16 16.30 3.01
CA ASP A 139 6.96 16.98 4.02
C ASP A 139 7.59 15.98 5.01
N GLU A 140 6.80 15.26 5.79
CA GLU A 140 7.26 14.43 6.89
C GLU A 140 7.53 12.97 6.44
N LEU A 141 8.71 12.44 6.83
CA LEU A 141 9.15 11.09 6.48
C LEU A 141 8.68 10.05 7.52
N PHE A 142 8.31 8.87 7.05
CA PHE A 142 7.96 7.73 7.92
C PHE A 142 8.40 6.41 7.27
N LEU A 143 8.58 5.35 8.06
CA LEU A 143 9.04 4.01 7.66
C LEU A 143 10.45 3.99 7.04
N MET A 144 11.26 5.01 7.28
CA MET A 144 12.57 5.15 6.60
C MET A 144 13.56 4.08 7.04
N ASP A 145 13.56 3.74 8.32
CA ASP A 145 14.51 2.77 8.84
C ASP A 145 14.17 1.37 8.35
N GLU A 146 12.90 1.00 8.32
CA GLU A 146 12.41 -0.26 7.78
C GLU A 146 12.77 -0.44 6.30
N PHE A 147 12.62 0.61 5.49
CA PHE A 147 13.02 0.54 4.07
C PHE A 147 14.53 0.46 3.88
N ARG A 148 15.32 1.13 4.72
CA ARG A 148 16.80 1.08 4.66
C ARG A 148 17.36 -0.30 4.99
N GLU A 149 16.65 -1.09 5.79
CA GLU A 149 17.00 -2.49 6.07
C GLU A 149 16.84 -3.37 4.83
N GLU A 150 15.96 -2.98 3.89
CA GLU A 150 15.65 -3.76 2.69
C GLU A 150 16.48 -3.36 1.45
N GLY A 151 17.18 -2.23 1.48
CA GLY A 151 18.05 -1.81 0.39
C GLY A 151 18.22 -0.29 0.23
N GLU A 152 18.57 0.14 -0.97
CA GLU A 152 18.81 1.56 -1.26
C GLU A 152 17.51 2.36 -1.33
N VAL A 153 17.46 3.46 -0.57
CA VAL A 153 16.29 4.35 -0.49
C VAL A 153 16.64 5.73 -1.03
N TYR A 154 15.85 6.18 -1.98
CA TYR A 154 15.89 7.52 -2.55
C TYR A 154 14.62 8.26 -2.18
N VAL A 155 14.77 9.44 -1.63
CA VAL A 155 13.67 10.26 -1.13
C VAL A 155 13.44 11.45 -2.04
N ALA A 156 12.19 11.77 -2.32
CA ALA A 156 11.77 13.04 -2.89
C ALA A 156 10.77 13.72 -1.94
N THR A 157 10.95 15.02 -1.70
CA THR A 157 10.00 15.85 -0.97
C THR A 157 9.58 17.05 -1.81
N GLU A 158 8.31 17.44 -1.73
CA GLU A 158 7.79 18.55 -2.54
C GLU A 158 8.49 19.87 -2.20
N ASP A 159 8.89 20.06 -0.95
CA ASP A 159 9.53 21.27 -0.42
C ASP A 159 11.06 21.22 -0.36
N GLY A 160 11.67 20.08 -0.76
CA GLY A 160 13.12 19.89 -0.70
C GLY A 160 13.67 19.71 0.72
N SER A 161 12.85 19.48 1.73
CA SER A 161 13.28 19.31 3.12
C SER A 161 14.13 18.06 3.34
N ALA A 162 14.00 17.05 2.47
CA ALA A 162 14.82 15.85 2.48
C ALA A 162 14.95 15.24 1.09
N GLY A 163 16.15 14.75 0.75
CA GLY A 163 16.42 14.12 -0.54
C GLY A 163 16.34 15.10 -1.72
N THR A 164 15.77 14.62 -2.82
CA THR A 164 15.54 15.42 -4.03
C THR A 164 14.32 16.33 -3.86
N GLU A 165 14.43 17.61 -4.17
CA GLU A 165 13.28 18.50 -4.26
C GLU A 165 12.45 18.16 -5.49
N GLY A 166 11.14 17.91 -5.28
CA GLY A 166 10.22 17.59 -6.35
C GLY A 166 9.50 16.25 -6.15
N ASN A 167 9.40 15.45 -7.20
CA ASN A 167 8.65 14.19 -7.21
C ASN A 167 9.58 12.98 -7.41
N VAL A 168 9.03 11.77 -7.31
CA VAL A 168 9.78 10.51 -7.44
C VAL A 168 10.52 10.35 -8.78
N LEU A 169 10.01 10.91 -9.88
CA LEU A 169 10.70 10.87 -11.17
C LEU A 169 11.89 11.85 -11.21
N ASP A 170 11.84 12.93 -10.46
CA ASP A 170 12.96 13.84 -10.31
C ASP A 170 14.09 13.16 -9.53
N ALA A 171 13.76 12.43 -8.45
CA ALA A 171 14.75 11.62 -7.73
C ALA A 171 15.39 10.54 -8.61
N ILE A 172 14.60 9.86 -9.45
CA ILE A 172 15.13 8.87 -10.41
C ILE A 172 16.11 9.51 -11.39
N ARG A 173 15.78 10.70 -11.93
CA ARG A 173 16.63 11.40 -12.92
C ARG A 173 17.89 11.94 -12.29
N GLU A 174 17.77 12.61 -11.15
CA GLU A 174 18.90 13.23 -10.44
C GLU A 174 19.94 12.20 -10.02
N ASN A 175 19.50 11.03 -9.55
CA ASN A 175 20.39 9.96 -9.11
C ASN A 175 20.79 8.97 -10.24
N GLY A 176 20.34 9.22 -11.47
CA GLY A 176 20.69 8.36 -12.62
C GLY A 176 20.23 6.92 -12.49
N LEU A 177 19.08 6.68 -11.80
CA LEU A 177 18.60 5.35 -11.47
C LEU A 177 18.05 4.63 -12.70
N THR A 178 18.15 3.30 -12.70
CA THR A 178 17.64 2.43 -13.77
C THR A 178 16.99 1.17 -13.18
N ALA A 179 15.95 0.68 -13.83
CA ALA A 179 15.30 -0.58 -13.48
C ALA A 179 14.73 -1.27 -14.72
N ASP A 180 14.46 -2.58 -14.60
CA ASP A 180 13.83 -3.41 -15.63
C ASP A 180 12.33 -3.62 -15.36
N ILE A 181 11.89 -3.33 -14.13
CA ILE A 181 10.50 -3.41 -13.70
C ILE A 181 10.19 -2.32 -12.68
N ILE A 182 8.97 -1.80 -12.73
CA ILE A 182 8.46 -0.81 -11.79
C ILE A 182 7.25 -1.38 -11.06
N TYR A 183 7.24 -1.25 -9.73
CA TYR A 183 6.08 -1.42 -8.87
C TYR A 183 5.76 -0.08 -8.23
N ALA A 184 4.51 0.37 -8.34
CA ALA A 184 4.14 1.69 -7.85
C ALA A 184 2.81 1.70 -7.12
N CYS A 185 2.74 2.47 -6.02
CA CYS A 185 1.53 2.78 -5.28
C CYS A 185 1.55 4.23 -4.80
N GLY A 186 0.44 4.95 -4.94
CA GLY A 186 0.34 6.34 -4.51
C GLY A 186 -0.72 7.15 -5.24
N PRO A 187 -0.65 8.48 -5.17
CA PRO A 187 -1.63 9.38 -5.77
C PRO A 187 -1.77 9.21 -7.29
N LYS A 188 -3.01 9.32 -7.79
CA LYS A 188 -3.31 9.18 -9.24
C LYS A 188 -2.39 10.00 -10.16
N PRO A 189 -2.07 11.29 -9.87
CA PRO A 189 -1.15 12.07 -10.71
C PRO A 189 0.25 11.46 -10.79
N MET A 190 0.79 10.96 -9.66
CA MET A 190 2.09 10.28 -9.61
C MET A 190 2.05 9.00 -10.46
N LEU A 191 1.03 8.17 -10.27
CA LEU A 191 0.88 6.91 -11.03
C LEU A 191 0.74 7.16 -12.54
N ALA A 192 0.03 8.23 -12.94
CA ALA A 192 -0.07 8.62 -14.34
C ALA A 192 1.30 9.03 -14.92
N ALA A 193 2.09 9.80 -14.19
CA ALA A 193 3.44 10.19 -14.60
C ALA A 193 4.39 8.99 -14.70
N ILE A 194 4.34 8.07 -13.72
CA ILE A 194 5.11 6.81 -13.74
C ILE A 194 4.73 5.94 -14.95
N LYS A 195 3.44 5.83 -15.27
CA LYS A 195 2.98 5.09 -16.44
C LYS A 195 3.57 5.64 -17.75
N GLU A 196 3.59 6.95 -17.94
CA GLU A 196 4.18 7.57 -19.13
C GLU A 196 5.71 7.39 -19.16
N TYR A 197 6.38 7.53 -18.01
CA TYR A 197 7.82 7.24 -17.87
C TYR A 197 8.14 5.78 -18.25
N ALA A 198 7.39 4.83 -17.70
CA ALA A 198 7.58 3.40 -17.99
C ALA A 198 7.38 3.09 -19.50
N LYS A 199 6.39 3.75 -20.12
CA LYS A 199 6.13 3.62 -21.56
C LYS A 199 7.26 4.20 -22.40
N GLU A 200 7.76 5.39 -22.05
CA GLU A 200 8.92 6.03 -22.71
C GLU A 200 10.17 5.15 -22.66
N LYS A 201 10.44 4.61 -21.47
CA LYS A 201 11.61 3.76 -21.22
C LYS A 201 11.41 2.30 -21.61
N GLN A 202 10.21 1.90 -22.04
CA GLN A 202 9.84 0.52 -22.34
C GLN A 202 10.04 -0.45 -21.18
N ILE A 203 9.80 0.02 -19.95
CA ILE A 203 9.92 -0.75 -18.71
C ILE A 203 8.55 -1.35 -18.35
N GLU A 204 8.53 -2.60 -17.93
CA GLU A 204 7.33 -3.23 -17.40
C GLU A 204 6.90 -2.53 -16.10
N CYS A 205 5.61 -2.20 -15.97
CA CYS A 205 5.12 -1.41 -14.84
C CYS A 205 3.83 -2.00 -14.26
N TRP A 206 3.84 -2.23 -12.95
CA TRP A 206 2.72 -2.67 -12.15
C TRP A 206 2.30 -1.55 -11.20
N ILE A 207 1.03 -1.17 -11.27
CA ILE A 207 0.49 -0.04 -10.52
C ILE A 207 -0.65 -0.54 -9.62
N SER A 208 -0.55 -0.28 -8.31
CA SER A 208 -1.65 -0.42 -7.39
C SER A 208 -2.52 0.83 -7.46
N MET A 209 -3.77 0.66 -7.90
CA MET A 209 -4.71 1.77 -8.00
C MET A 209 -5.67 1.79 -6.82
N GLU A 210 -5.86 2.96 -6.24
CA GLU A 210 -6.86 3.19 -5.21
C GLU A 210 -8.15 3.73 -5.82
N GLU A 211 -9.26 3.02 -5.58
CA GLU A 211 -10.59 3.44 -5.97
C GLU A 211 -11.54 3.41 -4.76
N ARG A 212 -12.63 4.15 -4.87
CA ARG A 212 -13.69 4.10 -3.83
C ARG A 212 -14.37 2.74 -3.90
N MET A 213 -14.34 2.02 -2.78
CA MET A 213 -14.89 0.68 -2.68
C MET A 213 -16.12 0.64 -1.78
N ALA A 214 -17.03 -0.30 -2.08
CA ALA A 214 -18.11 -0.67 -1.18
C ALA A 214 -17.89 -2.10 -0.65
N CYS A 215 -17.94 -3.13 -1.50
CA CYS A 215 -17.85 -4.52 -1.04
C CYS A 215 -16.42 -5.03 -0.84
N GLY A 216 -15.42 -4.51 -1.55
CA GLY A 216 -14.02 -4.97 -1.52
C GLY A 216 -13.77 -6.38 -2.11
N ILE A 217 -14.83 -7.11 -2.50
CA ILE A 217 -14.77 -8.51 -2.96
C ILE A 217 -15.08 -8.69 -4.45
N GLY A 218 -15.18 -7.58 -5.21
CA GLY A 218 -15.45 -7.61 -6.65
C GLY A 218 -16.91 -7.88 -7.05
N ALA A 219 -17.87 -7.88 -6.11
CA ALA A 219 -19.27 -8.21 -6.38
C ALA A 219 -20.13 -7.00 -6.82
N CYS A 220 -19.91 -5.82 -6.22
CA CYS A 220 -20.77 -4.64 -6.45
C CYS A 220 -20.37 -3.78 -7.65
N LEU A 221 -19.19 -4.00 -8.22
CA LEU A 221 -18.61 -3.25 -9.34
C LEU A 221 -18.37 -1.74 -9.09
N ALA A 222 -18.44 -1.27 -7.84
CA ALA A 222 -18.25 0.14 -7.51
C ALA A 222 -16.82 0.66 -7.79
N CYS A 223 -15.81 -0.21 -7.69
CA CYS A 223 -14.39 0.10 -7.90
C CYS A 223 -13.87 -0.39 -9.27
N VAL A 224 -14.74 -0.43 -10.29
CA VAL A 224 -14.37 -0.88 -11.62
C VAL A 224 -13.53 0.17 -12.34
N CYS A 225 -12.43 -0.25 -12.92
CA CYS A 225 -11.63 0.56 -13.83
C CYS A 225 -11.69 0.00 -15.23
N GLN A 226 -11.70 0.90 -16.21
CA GLN A 226 -11.64 0.53 -17.60
C GLN A 226 -10.23 0.08 -17.98
N SER A 227 -10.10 -1.12 -18.54
CA SER A 227 -8.84 -1.61 -19.11
C SER A 227 -8.58 -0.99 -20.51
N LYS A 228 -7.42 -1.29 -21.12
CA LYS A 228 -7.13 -0.88 -22.51
C LYS A 228 -8.12 -1.47 -23.52
N ASP A 229 -8.57 -2.69 -23.27
CA ASP A 229 -9.61 -3.32 -24.07
C ASP A 229 -10.95 -2.75 -23.62
N LYS A 230 -11.61 -2.02 -24.51
CA LYS A 230 -12.86 -1.28 -24.21
C LYS A 230 -13.98 -2.14 -23.66
N ASP A 231 -13.92 -3.45 -23.90
CA ASP A 231 -14.91 -4.43 -23.46
C ASP A 231 -14.53 -5.12 -22.13
N GLU A 232 -13.36 -4.82 -21.55
CA GLU A 232 -12.89 -5.41 -20.30
C GLU A 232 -12.88 -4.39 -19.19
N HIS A 233 -13.78 -4.54 -18.22
CA HIS A 233 -13.78 -3.80 -16.96
C HIS A 233 -13.18 -4.65 -15.85
N ARG A 234 -12.23 -4.09 -15.10
CA ARG A 234 -11.62 -4.77 -13.95
C ARG A 234 -11.95 -4.04 -12.68
N SER A 235 -12.35 -4.78 -11.66
CA SER A 235 -12.48 -4.25 -10.31
C SER A 235 -11.12 -4.22 -9.59
N GLU A 236 -10.97 -3.38 -8.59
CA GLU A 236 -9.75 -3.29 -7.74
C GLU A 236 -9.36 -4.66 -7.16
N GLU A 237 -10.35 -5.46 -6.82
CA GLU A 237 -10.14 -6.82 -6.32
C GLU A 237 -9.53 -7.78 -7.36
N ARG A 238 -9.67 -7.50 -8.67
CA ARG A 238 -9.19 -8.35 -9.77
C ARG A 238 -7.89 -7.90 -10.42
N ARG A 239 -7.19 -6.92 -9.86
CA ARG A 239 -5.92 -6.40 -10.36
C ARG A 239 -4.74 -6.96 -9.66
#